data_59cd2fb8f58c12a026f84068bbf17958
#
_entry.id   59cd2fb8f58c12a026f84068bbf17958
#
_cell.length_a   1.000
_cell.length_b   1.000
_cell.length_c   1.000
_cell.angle_alpha   90.00
_cell.angle_beta   90.00
_cell.angle_gamma   90.00
#
_symmetry.space_group_name_H-M   'P 1'
#
loop_
_entity.id
_entity.type
_entity.pdbx_description
1 polymer ?
#
loop_
_entity_poly.entity_id
_entity_poly.type
_entity_poly.pdbx_seq_one_letter_code
_entity_poly.pdbx_strand_id
1 'polypeptide(L)'
;MFRRPEALAVCPPGGDPRERGIFLNQTANYGLSQWEATDRILMEDFNSDNSKIDAALAGLDTRAAALEDELGEKGNCQLYFDMYTGNGTSGAANPTVLTFPREPLLALVAGAGTLLMVSPQISRCVFTSYDTNFQPSNMHITWSGSQVSFYSNGTASGVNNSAVQMNGNNQTYVVLALFKED
;
A
#
# COMPACT_ATOMS: atom_id res chain seq x y z
N MET A 1 -25.20 -61.85 -36.65
CA MET A 1 -24.34 -60.86 -36.06
C MET A 1 -23.25 -60.50 -37.08
N PHE A 2 -23.56 -59.53 -37.94
CA PHE A 2 -22.72 -59.15 -39.09
C PHE A 2 -21.84 -58.00 -38.72
N ARG A 3 -20.50 -58.18 -38.76
CA ARG A 3 -19.53 -57.09 -38.66
C ARG A 3 -19.54 -56.32 -39.98
N ARG A 4 -19.69 -55.00 -39.90
CA ARG A 4 -19.44 -54.10 -41.02
C ARG A 4 -17.91 -53.97 -41.21
N PRO A 5 -17.41 -53.94 -42.45
CA PRO A 5 -16.00 -53.67 -42.74
C PRO A 5 -15.74 -52.17 -42.56
N GLU A 6 -14.61 -51.88 -41.90
CA GLU A 6 -14.08 -50.51 -41.81
C GLU A 6 -13.71 -50.00 -43.22
N ALA A 7 -14.23 -48.82 -43.53
CA ALA A 7 -13.86 -48.13 -44.79
C ALA A 7 -12.46 -47.57 -44.61
N LEU A 8 -11.51 -48.10 -45.42
CA LEU A 8 -10.19 -47.49 -45.65
C LEU A 8 -10.39 -46.07 -46.16
N ALA A 9 -9.94 -45.10 -45.37
CA ALA A 9 -9.82 -43.72 -45.79
C ALA A 9 -8.77 -43.63 -46.92
N VAL A 10 -9.26 -43.40 -48.13
CA VAL A 10 -8.42 -43.09 -49.31
C VAL A 10 -7.94 -41.64 -49.11
N CYS A 11 -6.64 -41.48 -48.90
CA CYS A 11 -6.01 -40.14 -49.00
C CYS A 11 -6.11 -39.64 -50.45
N PRO A 12 -6.64 -38.45 -50.70
CA PRO A 12 -6.56 -37.86 -52.03
C PRO A 12 -5.15 -37.51 -52.41
N PRO A 13 -4.69 -37.84 -53.62
CA PRO A 13 -3.40 -37.46 -54.11
C PRO A 13 -3.44 -35.98 -54.55
N GLY A 14 -2.56 -35.14 -54.04
CA GLY A 14 -2.31 -33.82 -54.58
C GLY A 14 -2.80 -32.62 -53.81
N GLY A 15 -2.52 -32.55 -52.50
CA GLY A 15 -2.51 -31.25 -51.83
C GLY A 15 -1.24 -30.49 -52.20
N ASP A 16 -1.40 -29.22 -52.60
CA ASP A 16 -0.28 -28.29 -52.85
C ASP A 16 0.70 -28.33 -51.66
N PRO A 17 2.00 -28.53 -51.86
CA PRO A 17 2.96 -28.48 -50.74
C PRO A 17 2.95 -27.16 -49.97
N ARG A 18 2.22 -26.14 -50.45
CA ARG A 18 2.00 -24.85 -49.84
C ARG A 18 0.88 -24.84 -48.79
N GLU A 19 0.02 -25.90 -48.72
CA GLU A 19 -1.07 -26.00 -47.78
C GLU A 19 -0.78 -26.81 -46.52
N ARG A 20 0.44 -27.30 -46.33
CA ARG A 20 0.84 -27.78 -45.01
C ARG A 20 1.03 -26.56 -44.12
N GLY A 21 -0.03 -26.19 -43.40
CA GLY A 21 0.09 -25.25 -42.31
C GLY A 21 1.20 -25.70 -41.37
N ILE A 22 2.34 -25.01 -41.44
CA ILE A 22 3.38 -25.17 -40.44
C ILE A 22 2.81 -24.66 -39.16
N PHE A 23 2.38 -25.58 -38.26
CA PHE A 23 2.00 -25.21 -36.91
C PHE A 23 3.28 -24.88 -36.16
N LEU A 24 3.67 -23.60 -36.20
CA LEU A 24 4.76 -23.09 -35.38
C LEU A 24 4.43 -23.27 -33.93
N ASN A 25 5.39 -23.70 -33.14
CA ASN A 25 5.29 -23.63 -31.68
C ASN A 25 5.13 -22.17 -31.28
N GLN A 26 4.43 -21.94 -30.18
CA GLN A 26 4.14 -20.59 -29.68
C GLN A 26 4.59 -20.43 -28.24
N THR A 27 4.99 -19.21 -27.87
CA THR A 27 5.28 -18.88 -26.49
C THR A 27 4.00 -18.93 -25.64
N ALA A 28 4.11 -19.40 -24.39
CA ALA A 28 2.96 -19.64 -23.52
C ALA A 28 2.16 -18.40 -23.17
N ASN A 29 2.82 -17.22 -23.06
CA ASN A 29 2.16 -16.00 -22.56
C ASN A 29 1.51 -15.17 -23.68
N TYR A 30 2.22 -14.95 -24.77
CA TYR A 30 1.79 -14.03 -25.84
C TYR A 30 1.52 -14.71 -27.18
N GLY A 31 1.73 -16.03 -27.26
CA GLY A 31 1.50 -16.79 -28.49
C GLY A 31 2.42 -16.34 -29.64
N LEU A 32 3.63 -15.90 -29.33
CA LEU A 32 4.62 -15.53 -30.33
C LEU A 32 5.20 -16.78 -30.98
N SER A 33 5.58 -16.70 -32.24
CA SER A 33 6.17 -17.80 -33.00
C SER A 33 7.49 -18.27 -32.39
N GLN A 34 7.63 -19.60 -32.21
CA GLN A 34 8.88 -20.24 -31.80
C GLN A 34 9.40 -21.06 -33.00
N TRP A 35 10.53 -20.65 -33.53
CA TRP A 35 11.10 -21.21 -34.73
C TRP A 35 12.06 -22.37 -34.41
N GLU A 36 11.98 -23.44 -35.21
CA GLU A 36 12.94 -24.53 -35.21
C GLU A 36 13.87 -24.40 -36.44
N ALA A 37 15.00 -25.11 -36.43
CA ALA A 37 16.02 -24.99 -37.51
C ALA A 37 15.51 -25.43 -38.90
N THR A 38 14.42 -26.18 -38.94
CA THR A 38 13.75 -26.68 -40.15
C THR A 38 12.58 -25.82 -40.61
N ASP A 39 12.20 -24.82 -39.83
CA ASP A 39 11.06 -23.98 -40.15
C ASP A 39 11.39 -22.94 -41.22
N ARG A 40 10.39 -22.66 -42.04
CA ARG A 40 10.45 -21.56 -43.00
C ARG A 40 9.90 -20.31 -42.32
N ILE A 41 10.74 -19.30 -42.15
CA ILE A 41 10.35 -18.00 -41.63
C ILE A 41 9.51 -17.27 -42.69
N LEU A 42 8.28 -16.93 -42.35
CA LEU A 42 7.37 -16.16 -43.20
C LEU A 42 7.22 -14.73 -42.64
N MET A 43 7.12 -13.77 -43.54
CA MET A 43 6.93 -12.37 -43.17
C MET A 43 5.60 -12.15 -42.40
N GLU A 44 4.58 -12.91 -42.75
CA GLU A 44 3.27 -12.87 -42.13
C GLU A 44 3.33 -13.26 -40.64
N ASP A 45 4.14 -14.28 -40.30
CA ASP A 45 4.33 -14.71 -38.91
C ASP A 45 5.03 -13.62 -38.09
N PHE A 46 6.05 -13.00 -38.70
CA PHE A 46 6.79 -11.89 -38.07
C PHE A 46 5.90 -10.68 -37.84
N ASN A 47 5.08 -10.32 -38.82
CA ASN A 47 4.13 -9.21 -38.69
C ASN A 47 3.03 -9.53 -37.67
N SER A 48 2.57 -10.78 -37.57
CA SER A 48 1.63 -11.23 -36.57
C SER A 48 2.20 -11.09 -35.17
N ASP A 49 3.46 -11.52 -34.97
CA ASP A 49 4.13 -11.40 -33.67
C ASP A 49 4.37 -9.94 -33.27
N ASN A 50 4.78 -9.10 -34.22
CA ASN A 50 4.90 -7.66 -33.97
C ASN A 50 3.56 -7.05 -33.54
N SER A 51 2.45 -7.43 -34.17
CA SER A 51 1.12 -6.95 -33.80
C SER A 51 0.69 -7.41 -32.38
N LYS A 52 1.04 -8.63 -32.00
CA LYS A 52 0.78 -9.15 -30.65
C LYS A 52 1.61 -8.39 -29.60
N ILE A 53 2.88 -8.11 -29.90
CA ILE A 53 3.77 -7.34 -29.01
C ILE A 53 3.25 -5.91 -28.87
N ASP A 54 2.89 -5.26 -29.96
CA ASP A 54 2.35 -3.90 -29.95
C ASP A 54 1.07 -3.82 -29.11
N ALA A 55 0.14 -4.75 -29.30
CA ALA A 55 -1.08 -4.82 -28.50
C ALA A 55 -0.81 -5.08 -27.01
N ALA A 56 0.18 -5.90 -26.66
CA ALA A 56 0.58 -6.18 -25.30
C ALA A 56 1.19 -4.94 -24.63
N LEU A 57 2.05 -4.21 -25.36
CA LEU A 57 2.64 -2.95 -24.88
C LEU A 57 1.57 -1.87 -24.67
N ALA A 58 0.67 -1.67 -25.63
CA ALA A 58 -0.45 -0.74 -25.48
C ALA A 58 -1.35 -1.08 -24.28
N GLY A 59 -1.56 -2.37 -24.01
CA GLY A 59 -2.27 -2.83 -22.82
C GLY A 59 -1.53 -2.53 -21.52
N LEU A 60 -0.20 -2.63 -21.51
CA LEU A 60 0.64 -2.24 -20.38
C LEU A 60 0.60 -0.73 -20.13
N ASP A 61 0.72 0.07 -21.17
CA ASP A 61 0.62 1.54 -21.07
C ASP A 61 -0.74 1.97 -20.50
N THR A 62 -1.83 1.36 -20.96
CA THR A 62 -3.17 1.63 -20.44
C THR A 62 -3.27 1.29 -18.94
N ARG A 63 -2.70 0.16 -18.51
CA ARG A 63 -2.69 -0.24 -17.10
C ARG A 63 -1.79 0.65 -16.24
N ALA A 64 -0.65 1.07 -16.78
CA ALA A 64 0.24 2.01 -16.10
C ALA A 64 -0.46 3.36 -15.87
N ALA A 65 -1.09 3.92 -16.88
CA ALA A 65 -1.85 5.15 -16.76
C ALA A 65 -3.00 5.04 -15.73
N ALA A 66 -3.75 3.93 -15.72
CA ALA A 66 -4.80 3.71 -14.74
C ALA A 66 -4.26 3.61 -13.30
N LEU A 67 -3.09 2.99 -13.10
CA LEU A 67 -2.45 2.91 -11.80
C LEU A 67 -1.93 4.27 -11.33
N GLU A 68 -1.40 5.09 -12.24
CA GLU A 68 -0.98 6.47 -11.96
C GLU A 68 -2.17 7.34 -11.53
N ASP A 69 -3.31 7.22 -12.22
CA ASP A 69 -4.56 7.91 -11.86
C ASP A 69 -5.06 7.45 -10.48
N GLU A 70 -5.14 6.14 -10.23
CA GLU A 70 -5.54 5.60 -8.93
C GLU A 70 -4.61 6.04 -7.80
N LEU A 71 -3.30 6.11 -8.05
CA LEU A 71 -2.33 6.58 -7.07
C LEU A 71 -2.53 8.07 -6.78
N GLY A 72 -2.83 8.87 -7.79
CA GLY A 72 -3.17 10.29 -7.64
C GLY A 72 -4.43 10.53 -6.79
N GLU A 73 -5.42 9.63 -6.86
CA GLU A 73 -6.65 9.69 -6.06
C GLU A 73 -6.49 9.25 -4.60
N LYS A 74 -5.46 8.46 -4.27
CA LYS A 74 -5.20 7.95 -2.90
C LYS A 74 -4.80 9.02 -1.91
N GLY A 75 -4.61 10.25 -2.37
CA GLY A 75 -4.16 11.37 -1.57
C GLY A 75 -2.63 11.44 -1.48
N ASN A 76 -2.15 12.63 -1.22
CA ASN A 76 -0.72 12.98 -1.18
C ASN A 76 -0.14 12.92 0.24
N CYS A 77 -0.55 11.93 1.04
CA CYS A 77 -0.09 11.75 2.40
C CYS A 77 0.52 10.37 2.62
N GLN A 78 1.71 10.35 3.17
CA GLN A 78 2.35 9.14 3.65
C GLN A 78 1.88 8.84 5.07
N LEU A 79 1.43 7.61 5.32
CA LEU A 79 1.08 7.12 6.66
C LEU A 79 2.33 6.61 7.38
N TYR A 80 2.53 7.05 8.62
CA TYR A 80 3.53 6.56 9.56
C TYR A 80 2.85 5.85 10.71
N PHE A 81 3.40 4.72 11.13
CA PHE A 81 2.95 3.94 12.26
C PHE A 81 4.13 3.63 13.18
N ASP A 82 3.94 3.84 14.48
CA ASP A 82 4.90 3.49 15.51
C ASP A 82 4.19 3.15 16.82
N MET A 83 4.91 2.61 17.78
CA MET A 83 4.43 2.32 19.13
C MET A 83 5.52 2.61 20.14
N TYR A 84 5.10 3.06 21.33
CA TYR A 84 6.00 3.18 22.47
C TYR A 84 5.38 2.65 23.75
N THR A 85 6.21 2.35 24.72
CA THR A 85 5.78 1.93 26.06
C THR A 85 6.03 3.06 27.05
N GLY A 86 5.00 3.41 27.80
CA GLY A 86 5.08 4.43 28.83
C GLY A 86 5.93 4.02 30.02
N ASN A 87 6.54 5.01 30.67
CA ASN A 87 7.46 4.84 31.81
C ASN A 87 6.83 5.22 33.17
N GLY A 88 5.57 5.62 33.18
CA GLY A 88 4.84 5.97 34.41
C GLY A 88 5.05 7.40 34.93
N THR A 89 5.81 8.24 34.22
CA THR A 89 6.03 9.64 34.63
C THR A 89 4.98 10.57 34.02
N SER A 90 4.76 11.74 34.63
CA SER A 90 3.82 12.74 34.14
C SER A 90 4.17 14.17 34.59
N GLY A 91 3.45 15.14 34.02
CA GLY A 91 3.60 16.57 34.35
C GLY A 91 4.71 17.28 33.58
N ALA A 92 4.85 18.57 33.82
CA ALA A 92 5.75 19.46 33.08
C ALA A 92 7.24 19.08 33.17
N ALA A 93 7.66 18.46 34.30
CA ALA A 93 9.03 18.00 34.46
C ALA A 93 9.35 16.70 33.71
N ASN A 94 8.33 15.99 33.26
CA ASN A 94 8.42 14.70 32.60
C ASN A 94 7.44 14.62 31.41
N PRO A 95 7.62 15.45 30.38
CA PRO A 95 6.75 15.41 29.21
C PRO A 95 6.97 14.11 28.42
N THR A 96 5.92 13.66 27.76
CA THR A 96 6.04 12.62 26.73
C THR A 96 6.58 13.28 25.46
N VAL A 97 7.63 12.68 24.89
CA VAL A 97 8.30 13.22 23.70
C VAL A 97 8.27 12.19 22.59
N LEU A 98 7.78 12.59 21.42
CA LEU A 98 7.80 11.78 20.21
C LEU A 98 8.60 12.48 19.13
N THR A 99 9.45 11.73 18.44
CA THR A 99 10.26 12.25 17.33
C THR A 99 9.87 11.52 16.06
N PHE A 100 9.48 12.27 15.04
CA PHE A 100 9.11 11.75 13.74
C PHE A 100 10.26 11.86 12.73
N PRO A 101 10.26 11.10 11.64
CA PRO A 101 11.29 11.22 10.59
C PRO A 101 11.36 12.60 9.96
N ARG A 102 10.22 13.32 9.92
CA ARG A 102 10.07 14.70 9.45
C ARG A 102 8.84 15.33 10.12
N GLU A 103 8.61 16.62 9.92
CA GLU A 103 7.44 17.31 10.47
C GLU A 103 6.15 16.74 9.90
N PRO A 104 5.22 16.21 10.74
CA PRO A 104 3.96 15.66 10.27
C PRO A 104 2.93 16.74 10.00
N LEU A 105 1.98 16.45 9.11
CA LEU A 105 0.75 17.26 8.98
C LEU A 105 -0.16 17.06 10.17
N LEU A 106 -0.23 15.82 10.65
CA LEU A 106 -1.09 15.39 11.74
C LEU A 106 -0.46 14.20 12.45
N ALA A 107 -0.53 14.17 13.76
CA ALA A 107 -0.19 12.99 14.56
C ALA A 107 -1.32 12.64 15.52
N LEU A 108 -1.53 11.34 15.71
CA LEU A 108 -2.51 10.75 16.61
C LEU A 108 -1.80 9.78 17.53
N VAL A 109 -2.04 9.91 18.83
CA VAL A 109 -1.53 9.00 19.87
C VAL A 109 -2.71 8.40 20.60
N ALA A 110 -2.75 7.09 20.71
CA ALA A 110 -3.85 6.38 21.34
C ALA A 110 -3.37 5.24 22.25
N GLY A 111 -4.02 5.08 23.38
CA GLY A 111 -3.78 3.99 24.31
C GLY A 111 -4.35 4.27 25.69
N ALA A 112 -4.50 3.23 26.51
CA ALA A 112 -4.99 3.34 27.89
C ALA A 112 -6.30 4.13 28.04
N GLY A 113 -7.22 4.03 27.08
CA GLY A 113 -8.49 4.76 27.07
C GLY A 113 -8.35 6.26 26.77
N THR A 114 -7.22 6.69 26.24
CA THR A 114 -6.90 8.09 25.93
C THR A 114 -6.55 8.23 24.47
N LEU A 115 -6.97 9.34 23.86
CA LEU A 115 -6.68 9.72 22.48
C LEU A 115 -6.23 11.18 22.46
N LEU A 116 -5.12 11.43 21.77
CA LEU A 116 -4.62 12.77 21.47
C LEU A 116 -4.39 12.88 19.96
N MET A 117 -4.94 13.94 19.36
CA MET A 117 -4.66 14.32 17.98
C MET A 117 -4.06 15.73 17.96
N VAL A 118 -2.90 15.87 17.35
CA VAL A 118 -2.08 17.09 17.32
C VAL A 118 -1.54 17.36 15.92
N SER A 119 -1.29 18.62 15.66
CA SER A 119 -0.64 19.07 14.42
C SER A 119 0.26 20.27 14.72
N PRO A 120 1.45 20.36 14.10
CA PRO A 120 2.29 21.55 14.23
C PRO A 120 1.64 22.81 13.64
N GLN A 121 0.66 22.64 12.75
CA GLN A 121 -0.07 23.72 12.09
C GLN A 121 -1.27 24.24 12.90
N ILE A 122 -1.65 23.56 13.97
CA ILE A 122 -2.84 23.87 14.76
C ILE A 122 -2.45 24.04 16.22
N SER A 123 -2.79 25.18 16.81
CA SER A 123 -2.46 25.52 18.20
C SER A 123 -3.27 24.76 19.25
N ARG A 124 -4.33 24.06 18.83
CA ARG A 124 -5.20 23.28 19.72
C ARG A 124 -5.15 21.82 19.35
N CYS A 125 -5.22 20.94 20.36
CA CYS A 125 -5.36 19.51 20.17
C CYS A 125 -6.82 19.06 20.25
N VAL A 126 -7.10 17.88 19.69
CA VAL A 126 -8.26 17.07 20.10
C VAL A 126 -7.76 16.04 21.10
N PHE A 127 -8.39 16.02 22.26
CA PHE A 127 -8.02 15.14 23.35
C PHE A 127 -9.28 14.55 23.98
N THR A 128 -9.25 13.27 24.26
CA THR A 128 -10.25 12.57 25.03
C THR A 128 -9.59 11.57 25.97
N SER A 129 -10.14 11.41 27.14
CA SER A 129 -9.63 10.50 28.17
C SER A 129 -10.78 9.68 28.77
N TYR A 130 -10.46 8.52 29.31
CA TYR A 130 -11.38 7.73 30.11
C TYR A 130 -11.86 8.46 31.39
N ASP A 131 -11.12 9.47 31.83
CA ASP A 131 -11.47 10.30 32.96
C ASP A 131 -11.92 11.70 32.49
N THR A 132 -13.18 12.04 32.82
CA THR A 132 -13.79 13.30 32.38
C THR A 132 -13.25 14.55 33.10
N ASN A 133 -12.45 14.39 34.16
CA ASN A 133 -11.74 15.50 34.79
C ASN A 133 -10.59 16.05 33.92
N PHE A 134 -10.18 15.30 32.92
CA PHE A 134 -9.14 15.73 32.00
C PHE A 134 -9.76 16.22 30.69
N GLN A 135 -9.43 17.44 30.35
CA GLN A 135 -9.94 18.17 29.18
C GLN A 135 -8.80 18.57 28.24
N PRO A 136 -9.09 18.92 26.99
CA PRO A 136 -8.06 19.42 26.06
C PRO A 136 -7.25 20.60 26.61
N SER A 137 -7.86 21.43 27.47
CA SER A 137 -7.21 22.58 28.12
C SER A 137 -6.11 22.17 29.13
N ASN A 138 -6.12 20.92 29.58
CA ASN A 138 -5.08 20.40 30.47
C ASN A 138 -3.83 19.93 29.71
N MET A 139 -3.91 19.75 28.39
CA MET A 139 -2.81 19.28 27.57
C MET A 139 -1.95 20.46 27.09
N HIS A 140 -0.70 20.42 27.45
CA HIS A 140 0.32 21.37 26.97
C HIS A 140 1.15 20.66 25.88
N ILE A 141 1.19 21.27 24.70
CA ILE A 141 1.83 20.69 23.52
C ILE A 141 2.82 21.69 22.95
N THR A 142 4.01 21.23 22.68
CA THR A 142 5.07 22.04 22.06
C THR A 142 5.69 21.26 20.93
N TRP A 143 5.81 21.92 19.78
CA TRP A 143 6.50 21.41 18.61
C TRP A 143 7.89 22.05 18.46
N SER A 144 8.86 21.27 18.06
CA SER A 144 10.19 21.70 17.65
C SER A 144 10.62 20.91 16.43
N GLY A 145 10.33 21.43 15.23
CA GLY A 145 10.50 20.72 13.97
C GLY A 145 9.69 19.39 13.96
N SER A 146 10.38 18.29 13.77
CA SER A 146 9.76 16.95 13.74
C SER A 146 9.49 16.34 15.12
N GLN A 147 9.69 17.08 16.20
CA GLN A 147 9.49 16.58 17.55
C GLN A 147 8.28 17.24 18.21
N VAL A 148 7.41 16.43 18.81
CA VAL A 148 6.34 16.90 19.68
C VAL A 148 6.64 16.51 21.13
N SER A 149 6.42 17.45 22.03
CA SER A 149 6.48 17.24 23.48
C SER A 149 5.11 17.61 24.06
N PHE A 150 4.55 16.75 24.88
CA PHE A 150 3.28 17.03 25.52
C PHE A 150 3.22 16.51 26.96
N TYR A 151 2.47 17.24 27.80
CA TYR A 151 2.18 16.83 29.15
C TYR A 151 0.80 17.30 29.56
N SER A 152 0.23 16.65 30.59
CA SER A 152 -0.99 17.10 31.22
C SER A 152 -0.66 17.82 32.52
N ASN A 153 -1.27 19.00 32.76
CA ASN A 153 -1.25 19.70 34.06
C ASN A 153 -2.47 19.37 34.92
N GLY A 154 -3.40 18.58 34.38
CA GLY A 154 -4.53 18.07 35.17
C GLY A 154 -4.09 17.03 36.20
N THR A 155 -4.67 17.10 37.37
CA THR A 155 -4.47 16.10 38.43
C THR A 155 -5.84 15.70 38.99
N ALA A 156 -6.07 14.39 39.14
CA ALA A 156 -7.26 13.87 39.76
C ALA A 156 -6.89 12.78 40.79
N SER A 157 -7.53 12.82 41.96
CA SER A 157 -7.28 11.82 42.98
C SER A 157 -7.83 10.45 42.51
N GLY A 158 -7.02 9.41 42.70
CA GLY A 158 -7.38 8.05 42.30
C GLY A 158 -7.23 7.76 40.80
N VAL A 159 -6.72 8.71 40.01
CA VAL A 159 -6.48 8.55 38.59
C VAL A 159 -4.98 8.40 38.33
N ASN A 160 -4.66 7.52 37.40
CA ASN A 160 -3.27 7.42 36.90
C ASN A 160 -2.97 8.56 35.91
N ASN A 161 -2.44 9.66 36.44
CA ASN A 161 -2.13 10.86 35.64
C ASN A 161 -1.13 10.57 34.50
N SER A 162 -0.23 9.62 34.68
CA SER A 162 0.69 9.23 33.61
C SER A 162 -0.02 8.49 32.47
N ALA A 163 -1.02 7.67 32.76
CA ALA A 163 -1.84 7.03 31.72
C ALA A 163 -2.64 8.06 30.92
N VAL A 164 -3.19 9.09 31.60
CA VAL A 164 -3.91 10.20 30.94
C VAL A 164 -2.95 11.00 30.03
N GLN A 165 -1.72 11.19 30.46
CA GLN A 165 -0.66 11.81 29.63
C GLN A 165 -0.15 10.87 28.51
N MET A 166 -0.73 9.66 28.35
CA MET A 166 -0.26 8.61 27.45
C MET A 166 1.17 8.16 27.73
N ASN A 167 1.51 8.05 29.03
CA ASN A 167 2.81 7.59 29.51
C ASN A 167 2.69 6.65 30.74
N GLY A 168 1.57 5.93 30.83
CA GLY A 168 1.32 4.96 31.90
C GLY A 168 2.39 3.86 31.94
N ASN A 169 2.79 3.49 33.16
CA ASN A 169 3.87 2.52 33.35
C ASN A 169 3.53 1.17 32.68
N ASN A 170 4.45 0.69 31.83
CA ASN A 170 4.30 -0.54 31.05
C ASN A 170 3.05 -0.60 30.14
N GLN A 171 2.43 0.53 29.83
CA GLN A 171 1.34 0.61 28.89
C GLN A 171 1.85 0.94 27.48
N THR A 172 1.31 0.26 26.48
CA THR A 172 1.66 0.50 25.08
C THR A 172 0.72 1.54 24.48
N TYR A 173 1.30 2.44 23.71
CA TYR A 173 0.61 3.47 22.95
C TYR A 173 0.93 3.35 21.48
N VAL A 174 -0.09 3.54 20.66
CA VAL A 174 0.01 3.56 19.19
C VAL A 174 0.17 5.00 18.73
N VAL A 175 1.07 5.21 17.80
CA VAL A 175 1.31 6.49 17.14
C VAL A 175 1.01 6.35 15.65
N LEU A 176 0.12 7.17 15.15
CA LEU A 176 -0.13 7.34 13.71
C LEU A 176 0.23 8.76 13.32
N ALA A 177 0.89 8.95 12.20
CA ALA A 177 1.11 10.28 11.66
C ALA A 177 0.94 10.32 10.15
N LEU A 178 0.52 11.46 9.64
CA LEU A 178 0.41 11.75 8.21
C LEU A 178 1.50 12.73 7.83
N PHE A 179 2.24 12.41 6.78
CA PHE A 179 3.23 13.30 6.18
C PHE A 179 2.78 13.71 4.79
N LYS A 180 3.11 14.92 4.40
CA LYS A 180 2.98 15.33 3.01
C LYS A 180 3.94 14.49 2.16
N GLU A 181 3.50 14.01 1.02
CA GLU A 181 4.41 13.50 -0.01
C GLU A 181 5.25 14.65 -0.58
N ASP A 182 6.52 14.35 -0.84
CA ASP A 182 7.48 15.30 -1.43
C ASP A 182 7.25 15.44 -2.94
#